data_77086c632e7e392ed25e47db6a01a5e2
#
_entry.id   77086c632e7e392ed25e47db6a01a5e2
#
_cell.length_a   1.000
_cell.length_b   1.000
_cell.length_c   1.000
_cell.angle_alpha   90.00
_cell.angle_beta   90.00
_cell.angle_gamma   90.00
#
_symmetry.space_group_name_H-M   'P 1'
#
loop_
_entity.id
_entity.type
_entity.pdbx_description
1 polymer ?
#
loop_
_entity_poly.entity_id
_entity_poly.type
_entity_poly.pdbx_seq_one_letter_code
_entity_poly.pdbx_strand_id
1 'polypeptide(L)'
;GISRQRYWGCPIPIIYDENKNPVTIPKELLPVKLPEKIDLNAKGNPLSQAIDWVNLVIDGKKYKRETDTLDTFVDSSWYFLRFCSAGNKDDGFNYDDINYWMPVDQYIGGVEHAILHLLYSRFFMRAIGYNNPKFKFKEPFKGLFTQGMVCHETYRDDKNKWYSPDEVESDNGRDFYLKSNKKLKISVGPSESMSKSKKNTIDPEKMINHYGADAVRLFILSDSPPEKDIQWSDQGMISAYKFIQKLF
;
A
#
# COMPACT_ATOMS: atom_id res chain seq x y z
N GLY A 1 12.58 6.81 -10.62
CA GLY A 1 12.72 7.86 -9.63
C GLY A 1 12.03 7.53 -8.31
N ILE A 2 12.76 7.75 -7.20
CA ILE A 2 12.26 7.47 -5.84
C ILE A 2 11.75 8.73 -5.13
N SER A 3 11.90 9.91 -5.71
CA SER A 3 11.48 11.20 -5.14
C SER A 3 10.14 11.68 -5.69
N ARG A 4 9.40 12.46 -4.90
CA ARG A 4 8.10 13.03 -5.22
C ARG A 4 8.00 14.48 -4.80
N GLN A 5 7.39 15.31 -5.63
CA GLN A 5 7.10 16.71 -5.39
C GLN A 5 5.79 16.85 -4.62
N ARG A 6 5.77 16.36 -3.38
CA ARG A 6 4.59 16.40 -2.51
C ARG A 6 4.98 16.46 -1.04
N TYR A 7 4.08 16.96 -0.21
CA TYR A 7 4.29 17.07 1.23
C TYR A 7 4.38 15.71 1.92
N TRP A 8 3.47 14.78 1.56
CA TRP A 8 3.38 13.47 2.20
C TRP A 8 4.49 12.53 1.74
N GLY A 9 5.34 12.15 2.66
CA GLY A 9 6.44 11.22 2.44
C GLY A 9 7.62 11.51 3.37
N CYS A 10 8.59 10.59 3.43
CA CYS A 10 9.82 10.78 4.20
C CYS A 10 10.68 11.87 3.56
N PRO A 11 11.09 12.92 4.30
CA PRO A 11 12.01 13.93 3.77
C PRO A 11 13.37 13.32 3.41
N ILE A 12 13.96 13.79 2.33
CA ILE A 12 15.27 13.32 1.88
C ILE A 12 16.35 14.09 2.66
N PRO A 13 17.27 13.41 3.37
CA PRO A 13 18.27 14.07 4.23
C PRO A 13 19.46 14.61 3.44
N ILE A 14 19.17 15.37 2.38
CA ILE A 14 20.14 16.04 1.51
C ILE A 14 19.94 17.56 1.60
N ILE A 15 21.03 18.28 1.59
CA ILE A 15 21.08 19.72 1.49
C ILE A 15 22.00 20.11 0.32
N TYR A 16 21.82 21.30 -0.21
CA TYR A 16 22.62 21.83 -1.32
C TYR A 16 23.40 23.04 -0.84
N ASP A 17 24.71 23.06 -1.15
CA ASP A 17 25.56 24.19 -0.90
C ASP A 17 25.28 25.36 -1.87
N GLU A 18 26.01 26.47 -1.74
CA GLU A 18 25.87 27.65 -2.59
C GLU A 18 26.16 27.36 -4.07
N ASN A 19 26.94 26.32 -4.36
CA ASN A 19 27.25 25.85 -5.71
C ASN A 19 26.26 24.78 -6.21
N LYS A 20 25.20 24.51 -5.44
CA LYS A 20 24.21 23.48 -5.71
C LYS A 20 24.76 22.04 -5.68
N ASN A 21 25.87 21.80 -5.04
CA ASN A 21 26.35 20.44 -4.82
C ASN A 21 25.53 19.77 -3.71
N PRO A 22 25.11 18.53 -3.91
CA PRO A 22 24.40 17.77 -2.87
C PRO A 22 25.36 17.37 -1.75
N VAL A 23 24.94 17.58 -0.52
CA VAL A 23 25.66 17.23 0.71
C VAL A 23 24.71 16.50 1.65
N THR A 24 25.15 15.47 2.34
CA THR A 24 24.36 14.82 3.38
C THR A 24 24.18 15.76 4.56
N ILE A 25 22.97 15.78 5.11
CA ILE A 25 22.72 16.55 6.33
C ILE A 25 23.54 15.97 7.49
N PRO A 26 24.14 16.80 8.38
CA PRO A 26 24.85 16.32 9.56
C PRO A 26 23.95 15.43 10.45
N LYS A 27 24.55 14.38 11.05
CA LYS A 27 23.81 13.39 11.86
C LYS A 27 23.07 14.04 13.04
N GLU A 28 23.60 15.09 13.59
CA GLU A 28 23.06 15.85 14.73
C GLU A 28 21.75 16.58 14.37
N LEU A 29 21.50 16.81 13.06
CA LEU A 29 20.29 17.45 12.56
C LEU A 29 19.23 16.44 12.08
N LEU A 30 19.45 15.15 12.31
CA LEU A 30 18.47 14.11 12.03
C LEU A 30 17.55 13.85 13.24
N PRO A 31 16.31 13.44 13.04
CA PRO A 31 15.63 13.29 11.77
C PRO A 31 15.21 14.63 11.15
N VAL A 32 15.20 14.70 9.81
CA VAL A 32 14.59 15.84 9.12
C VAL A 32 13.08 15.77 9.31
N LYS A 33 12.52 16.78 9.98
CA LYS A 33 11.08 16.89 10.21
C LYS A 33 10.43 17.78 9.17
N LEU A 34 9.25 17.40 8.70
CA LEU A 34 8.43 18.23 7.81
C LEU A 34 7.92 19.48 8.57
N PRO A 35 7.76 20.63 7.88
CA PRO A 35 7.20 21.83 8.51
C PRO A 35 5.73 21.63 8.83
N GLU A 36 5.28 22.02 10.02
CA GLU A 36 3.89 21.86 10.45
C GLU A 36 2.93 22.82 9.72
N LYS A 37 3.42 24.01 9.39
CA LYS A 37 2.63 25.04 8.69
C LYS A 37 3.04 25.09 7.23
N ILE A 38 2.14 24.66 6.35
CA ILE A 38 2.36 24.63 4.91
C ILE A 38 1.04 24.84 4.16
N ASP A 39 1.10 25.53 3.04
CA ASP A 39 -0.03 25.64 2.12
C ASP A 39 -0.05 24.44 1.15
N LEU A 40 -0.92 23.48 1.42
CA LEU A 40 -1.10 22.30 0.58
C LEU A 40 -1.79 22.60 -0.77
N ASN A 41 -2.42 23.78 -0.91
CA ASN A 41 -3.06 24.21 -2.16
C ASN A 41 -2.11 25.01 -3.06
N ALA A 42 -0.89 25.22 -2.61
CA ALA A 42 0.12 25.95 -3.37
C ALA A 42 0.41 25.26 -4.71
N LYS A 43 0.58 26.05 -5.77
CA LYS A 43 0.97 25.51 -7.08
C LYS A 43 2.42 24.98 -7.03
N GLY A 44 2.62 23.77 -7.56
CA GLY A 44 3.93 23.13 -7.60
C GLY A 44 4.24 22.31 -6.33
N ASN A 45 5.51 22.17 -5.99
CA ASN A 45 5.93 21.44 -4.80
C ASN A 45 5.68 22.28 -3.53
N PRO A 46 4.77 21.84 -2.62
CA PRO A 46 4.44 22.61 -1.44
C PRO A 46 5.64 22.91 -0.55
N LEU A 47 6.55 21.95 -0.37
CA LEU A 47 7.73 22.10 0.48
C LEU A 47 8.70 23.20 -0.03
N SER A 48 8.79 23.40 -1.34
CA SER A 48 9.66 24.44 -1.91
C SER A 48 9.23 25.85 -1.54
N GLN A 49 7.98 26.02 -1.08
CA GLN A 49 7.41 27.31 -0.68
C GLN A 49 7.58 27.60 0.83
N ALA A 50 7.97 26.61 1.61
CA ALA A 50 8.29 26.76 3.04
C ALA A 50 9.70 27.37 3.21
N ILE A 51 9.87 28.63 2.86
CA ILE A 51 11.18 29.30 2.73
C ILE A 51 12.03 29.17 4.01
N ASP A 52 11.43 29.33 5.18
CA ASP A 52 12.13 29.21 6.47
C ASP A 52 12.61 27.78 6.74
N TRP A 53 11.88 26.79 6.27
CA TRP A 53 12.26 25.39 6.37
C TRP A 53 13.32 25.01 5.32
N VAL A 54 13.20 25.54 4.11
CA VAL A 54 14.13 25.28 2.99
C VAL A 54 15.52 25.80 3.28
N ASN A 55 15.62 27.03 3.78
CA ASN A 55 16.92 27.68 4.02
C ASN A 55 17.44 27.32 5.41
N LEU A 56 18.70 26.93 5.49
CA LEU A 56 19.36 26.65 6.76
C LEU A 56 20.81 27.18 6.75
N VAL A 57 21.33 27.46 7.94
CA VAL A 57 22.71 27.84 8.15
C VAL A 57 23.38 26.82 9.07
N ILE A 58 24.48 26.26 8.63
CA ILE A 58 25.27 25.27 9.40
C ILE A 58 26.70 25.82 9.42
N ASP A 59 27.27 26.03 10.60
CA ASP A 59 28.62 26.55 10.81
C ASP A 59 28.91 27.84 9.99
N GLY A 60 27.92 28.74 9.94
CA GLY A 60 28.00 30.00 9.22
C GLY A 60 27.85 29.92 7.72
N LYS A 61 27.70 28.72 7.13
CA LYS A 61 27.48 28.50 5.71
C LYS A 61 26.01 28.31 5.38
N LYS A 62 25.58 28.85 4.25
CA LYS A 62 24.16 28.74 3.79
C LYS A 62 23.97 27.49 2.98
N TYR A 63 22.85 26.81 3.24
CA TYR A 63 22.38 25.61 2.53
C TYR A 63 20.92 25.74 2.19
N LYS A 64 20.46 24.91 1.24
CA LYS A 64 19.05 24.68 0.95
C LYS A 64 18.72 23.21 1.13
N ARG A 65 17.62 22.91 1.82
CA ARG A 65 17.12 21.52 1.92
C ARG A 65 16.62 21.02 0.57
N GLU A 66 16.73 19.70 0.38
CA GLU A 66 15.94 19.01 -0.62
C GLU A 66 14.46 19.18 -0.28
N THR A 67 13.65 19.51 -1.28
CA THR A 67 12.20 19.72 -1.12
C THR A 67 11.34 18.58 -1.64
N ASP A 68 11.93 17.63 -2.34
CA ASP A 68 11.24 16.37 -2.65
C ASP A 68 11.14 15.49 -1.40
N THR A 69 10.11 14.67 -1.35
CA THR A 69 10.00 13.58 -0.38
C THR A 69 10.23 12.24 -1.07
N LEU A 70 10.60 11.22 -0.32
CA LEU A 70 10.67 9.87 -0.86
C LEU A 70 9.27 9.34 -1.17
N ASP A 71 9.16 8.49 -2.18
CA ASP A 71 7.95 7.72 -2.42
C ASP A 71 7.55 6.96 -1.15
N THR A 72 6.25 6.90 -0.84
CA THR A 72 5.75 6.25 0.38
C THR A 72 6.08 4.75 0.46
N PHE A 73 6.31 4.08 -0.67
CA PHE A 73 6.83 2.71 -0.68
C PHE A 73 8.24 2.57 -0.10
N VAL A 74 9.01 3.65 -0.01
CA VAL A 74 10.32 3.60 0.65
C VAL A 74 10.17 3.32 2.15
N ASP A 75 9.17 3.89 2.81
CA ASP A 75 8.90 3.63 4.24
C ASP A 75 8.58 2.16 4.49
N SER A 76 7.79 1.52 3.63
CA SER A 76 7.45 0.11 3.74
C SER A 76 8.52 -0.84 3.18
N SER A 77 9.53 -0.33 2.48
CA SER A 77 10.52 -1.15 1.78
C SER A 77 11.49 -1.90 2.70
N TRP A 78 11.55 -1.55 3.97
CA TRP A 78 12.51 -2.09 4.93
C TRP A 78 11.89 -2.47 6.30
N TYR A 79 10.58 -2.39 6.47
CA TYR A 79 9.91 -2.63 7.75
C TYR A 79 10.22 -4.01 8.35
N PHE A 80 10.43 -5.02 7.51
CA PHE A 80 10.80 -6.37 7.95
C PHE A 80 12.18 -6.42 8.64
N LEU A 81 13.13 -5.55 8.26
CA LEU A 81 14.40 -5.37 8.99
C LEU A 81 14.14 -4.77 10.38
N ARG A 82 13.26 -3.76 10.44
CA ARG A 82 12.86 -3.14 11.71
C ARG A 82 12.17 -4.14 12.63
N PHE A 83 11.37 -5.04 12.10
CA PHE A 83 10.70 -6.09 12.88
C PHE A 83 11.68 -7.05 13.55
N CYS A 84 12.85 -7.31 12.95
CA CYS A 84 13.89 -8.10 13.59
C CYS A 84 14.42 -7.45 14.88
N SER A 85 14.39 -6.13 14.98
CA SER A 85 14.96 -5.35 16.08
C SER A 85 13.97 -4.30 16.61
N ALA A 86 12.71 -4.66 16.85
CA ALA A 86 11.64 -3.75 17.22
C ALA A 86 11.94 -2.89 18.46
N GLY A 87 12.72 -3.41 19.43
CA GLY A 87 13.12 -2.69 20.64
C GLY A 87 14.30 -1.72 20.48
N ASN A 88 15.01 -1.73 19.35
CA ASN A 88 16.15 -0.85 19.13
C ASN A 88 15.69 0.62 19.02
N LYS A 89 16.31 1.51 19.80
CA LYS A 89 15.99 2.94 19.82
C LYS A 89 17.02 3.82 19.12
N ASP A 90 18.21 3.30 18.90
CA ASP A 90 19.37 4.05 18.42
C ASP A 90 19.49 3.99 16.90
N ASP A 91 19.22 2.81 16.31
CA ASP A 91 19.35 2.56 14.87
C ASP A 91 18.08 1.92 14.29
N GLY A 92 17.98 1.87 12.97
CA GLY A 92 16.87 1.23 12.27
C GLY A 92 16.74 -0.27 12.59
N PHE A 93 17.87 -0.96 12.76
CA PHE A 93 17.94 -2.37 13.13
C PHE A 93 19.34 -2.72 13.67
N ASN A 94 19.45 -3.85 14.37
CA ASN A 94 20.70 -4.43 14.82
C ASN A 94 21.19 -5.49 13.81
N TYR A 95 22.49 -5.51 13.50
CA TYR A 95 23.06 -6.44 12.53
C TYR A 95 22.99 -7.90 12.99
N ASP A 96 23.15 -8.18 14.28
CA ASP A 96 23.08 -9.54 14.79
C ASP A 96 21.66 -10.09 14.69
N ASP A 97 20.67 -9.26 15.01
CA ASP A 97 19.25 -9.61 14.88
C ASP A 97 18.87 -9.93 13.44
N ILE A 98 19.26 -9.05 12.48
CA ILE A 98 18.95 -9.30 11.07
C ILE A 98 19.74 -10.49 10.51
N ASN A 99 20.97 -10.73 10.95
CA ASN A 99 21.73 -11.91 10.54
C ASN A 99 21.10 -13.23 11.03
N TYR A 100 20.35 -13.18 12.14
CA TYR A 100 19.62 -14.32 12.67
C TYR A 100 18.29 -14.57 11.96
N TRP A 101 17.49 -13.49 11.76
CA TRP A 101 16.12 -13.61 11.27
C TRP A 101 15.96 -13.55 9.75
N MET A 102 16.89 -12.89 9.05
CA MET A 102 16.81 -12.71 7.59
C MET A 102 17.53 -13.82 6.79
N PRO A 103 17.12 -14.06 5.53
CA PRO A 103 15.97 -13.44 4.83
C PRO A 103 14.62 -13.96 5.33
N VAL A 104 13.55 -13.24 5.05
CA VAL A 104 12.18 -13.70 5.36
C VAL A 104 11.90 -15.01 4.63
N ASP A 105 11.52 -16.06 5.35
CA ASP A 105 11.36 -17.41 4.75
C ASP A 105 10.19 -17.46 3.75
N GLN A 106 9.04 -16.90 4.11
CA GLN A 106 7.86 -16.86 3.27
C GLN A 106 7.21 -15.48 3.32
N TYR A 107 7.06 -14.83 2.16
CA TYR A 107 6.41 -13.55 2.02
C TYR A 107 5.15 -13.67 1.19
N ILE A 108 4.01 -13.24 1.74
CA ILE A 108 2.69 -13.46 1.15
C ILE A 108 2.08 -12.11 0.83
N GLY A 109 1.58 -11.94 -0.39
CA GLY A 109 0.93 -10.70 -0.80
C GLY A 109 0.38 -10.76 -2.23
N GLY A 110 -0.29 -9.69 -2.65
CA GLY A 110 -0.85 -9.60 -3.99
C GLY A 110 0.22 -9.42 -5.07
N VAL A 111 -0.06 -9.94 -6.26
CA VAL A 111 0.85 -9.87 -7.42
C VAL A 111 1.11 -8.43 -7.88
N GLU A 112 0.19 -7.49 -7.62
CA GLU A 112 0.32 -6.07 -7.95
C GLU A 112 1.55 -5.41 -7.30
N HIS A 113 2.04 -5.96 -6.19
CA HIS A 113 3.23 -5.46 -5.50
C HIS A 113 4.55 -5.80 -6.21
N ALA A 114 4.54 -6.65 -7.23
CA ALA A 114 5.75 -7.04 -7.96
C ALA A 114 6.54 -5.83 -8.51
N ILE A 115 5.84 -4.84 -9.04
CA ILE A 115 6.40 -3.59 -9.58
C ILE A 115 6.32 -2.41 -8.60
N LEU A 116 5.81 -2.63 -7.40
CA LEU A 116 5.64 -1.63 -6.33
C LEU A 116 6.52 -2.01 -5.13
N HIS A 117 5.89 -2.44 -4.05
CA HIS A 117 6.56 -2.77 -2.78
C HIS A 117 7.73 -3.75 -2.92
N LEU A 118 7.56 -4.83 -3.69
CA LEU A 118 8.63 -5.84 -3.84
C LEU A 118 9.85 -5.28 -4.56
N LEU A 119 9.64 -4.44 -5.59
CA LEU A 119 10.74 -3.78 -6.29
C LEU A 119 11.49 -2.81 -5.37
N TYR A 120 10.76 -2.00 -4.59
CA TYR A 120 11.36 -1.09 -3.62
C TYR A 120 12.12 -1.85 -2.52
N SER A 121 11.57 -2.93 -1.99
CA SER A 121 12.22 -3.77 -0.98
C SER A 121 13.55 -4.32 -1.47
N ARG A 122 13.60 -4.86 -2.68
CA ARG A 122 14.82 -5.37 -3.32
C ARG A 122 15.85 -4.27 -3.56
N PHE A 123 15.39 -3.12 -4.05
CA PHE A 123 16.24 -1.95 -4.24
C PHE A 123 16.85 -1.49 -2.91
N PHE A 124 16.04 -1.38 -1.86
CA PHE A 124 16.47 -0.89 -0.56
C PHE A 124 17.50 -1.81 0.11
N MET A 125 17.31 -3.14 0.03
CA MET A 125 18.31 -4.11 0.49
C MET A 125 19.67 -3.87 -0.18
N ARG A 126 19.68 -3.64 -1.49
CA ARG A 126 20.90 -3.38 -2.25
C ARG A 126 21.51 -2.02 -1.91
N ALA A 127 20.67 -1.01 -1.67
CA ALA A 127 21.13 0.33 -1.27
C ALA A 127 21.76 0.29 0.14
N ILE A 128 21.17 -0.39 1.12
CA ILE A 128 21.76 -0.56 2.46
C ILE A 128 23.08 -1.34 2.39
N GLY A 129 23.14 -2.36 1.55
CA GLY A 129 24.34 -3.18 1.36
C GLY A 129 25.45 -2.51 0.52
N TYR A 130 25.16 -1.37 -0.11
CA TYR A 130 26.14 -0.67 -0.90
C TYR A 130 27.28 -0.12 -0.01
N ASN A 131 28.52 -0.56 -0.29
CA ASN A 131 29.69 -0.24 0.54
C ASN A 131 29.55 -0.56 2.04
N ASN A 132 28.68 -1.50 2.40
CA ASN A 132 28.42 -1.90 3.77
C ASN A 132 28.68 -3.41 3.98
N PRO A 133 29.91 -3.81 4.35
CA PRO A 133 30.27 -5.24 4.46
C PRO A 133 29.55 -5.97 5.61
N LYS A 134 28.97 -5.23 6.56
CA LYS A 134 28.15 -5.82 7.65
C LYS A 134 26.79 -6.30 7.16
N PHE A 135 26.28 -5.73 6.06
CA PHE A 135 24.98 -6.10 5.49
C PHE A 135 25.16 -7.14 4.39
N LYS A 136 24.81 -8.39 4.66
CA LYS A 136 25.11 -9.54 3.78
C LYS A 136 24.00 -9.89 2.79
N PHE A 137 22.82 -9.29 2.93
CA PHE A 137 21.62 -9.66 2.19
C PHE A 137 21.50 -8.87 0.87
N LYS A 138 21.17 -9.57 -0.20
CA LYS A 138 20.88 -8.98 -1.51
C LYS A 138 19.38 -9.01 -1.84
N GLU A 139 18.69 -10.04 -1.34
CA GLU A 139 17.25 -10.25 -1.54
C GLU A 139 16.57 -10.35 -0.16
N PRO A 140 15.42 -9.71 0.02
CA PRO A 140 14.74 -9.68 1.31
C PRO A 140 13.97 -10.96 1.62
N PHE A 141 13.47 -11.65 0.60
CA PHE A 141 12.55 -12.77 0.72
C PHE A 141 13.14 -14.03 0.10
N LYS A 142 13.10 -15.15 0.83
CA LYS A 142 13.53 -16.47 0.36
C LYS A 142 12.47 -17.10 -0.55
N GLY A 143 11.21 -16.96 -0.19
CA GLY A 143 10.08 -17.41 -0.96
C GLY A 143 8.99 -16.34 -1.05
N LEU A 144 8.38 -16.20 -2.23
CA LEU A 144 7.21 -15.36 -2.47
C LEU A 144 6.00 -16.24 -2.74
N PHE A 145 4.89 -15.90 -2.14
CA PHE A 145 3.60 -16.48 -2.41
C PHE A 145 2.66 -15.35 -2.85
N THR A 146 2.32 -15.33 -4.14
CA THR A 146 1.44 -14.30 -4.70
C THR A 146 0.00 -14.78 -4.64
N GLN A 147 -0.83 -14.01 -3.94
CA GLN A 147 -2.27 -14.26 -3.84
C GLN A 147 -2.99 -13.79 -5.09
N GLY A 148 -4.03 -14.51 -5.48
CA GLY A 148 -5.01 -14.07 -6.46
C GLY A 148 -5.85 -12.89 -5.94
N MET A 149 -6.55 -12.25 -6.85
CA MET A 149 -7.40 -11.09 -6.55
C MET A 149 -8.81 -11.55 -6.18
N VAL A 150 -9.49 -10.78 -5.34
CA VAL A 150 -10.93 -10.92 -5.15
C VAL A 150 -11.64 -10.15 -6.25
N CYS A 151 -12.41 -10.86 -7.04
CA CYS A 151 -13.10 -10.34 -8.22
C CYS A 151 -14.61 -10.29 -7.98
N HIS A 152 -15.26 -9.36 -8.62
CA HIS A 152 -16.72 -9.24 -8.62
C HIS A 152 -17.21 -8.78 -9.98
N GLU A 153 -18.44 -9.15 -10.32
CA GLU A 153 -19.13 -8.64 -11.51
C GLU A 153 -19.18 -7.12 -11.51
N THR A 154 -19.24 -6.57 -12.69
CA THR A 154 -19.35 -5.12 -12.89
C THR A 154 -20.72 -4.76 -13.43
N TYR A 155 -21.26 -3.62 -13.01
CA TYR A 155 -22.62 -3.17 -13.32
C TYR A 155 -22.58 -1.80 -13.98
N ARG A 156 -23.21 -1.65 -15.16
CA ARG A 156 -23.26 -0.36 -15.87
C ARG A 156 -24.56 -0.18 -16.63
N ASP A 157 -24.96 1.09 -16.81
CA ASP A 157 -26.06 1.45 -17.68
C ASP A 157 -25.62 1.58 -19.16
N ASP A 158 -26.57 1.92 -20.03
CA ASP A 158 -26.38 2.19 -21.45
C ASP A 158 -25.47 3.39 -21.75
N LYS A 159 -25.29 4.28 -20.75
CA LYS A 159 -24.40 5.45 -20.82
C LYS A 159 -23.00 5.15 -20.23
N ASN A 160 -22.69 3.88 -19.96
CA ASN A 160 -21.42 3.41 -19.36
C ASN A 160 -21.15 3.98 -17.95
N LYS A 161 -22.16 4.41 -17.22
CA LYS A 161 -22.03 4.78 -15.81
C LYS A 161 -21.99 3.53 -14.94
N TRP A 162 -21.01 3.44 -14.04
CA TRP A 162 -20.83 2.32 -13.11
C TRP A 162 -21.74 2.45 -11.88
N TYR A 163 -22.25 1.30 -11.43
CA TYR A 163 -23.07 1.17 -10.24
C TYR A 163 -22.48 0.11 -9.31
N SER A 164 -22.68 0.29 -7.99
CA SER A 164 -22.24 -0.70 -7.01
C SER A 164 -23.23 -1.87 -6.94
N PRO A 165 -22.79 -3.06 -6.48
CA PRO A 165 -23.68 -4.20 -6.26
C PRO A 165 -24.88 -3.86 -5.36
N ASP A 166 -24.67 -2.99 -4.36
CA ASP A 166 -25.72 -2.53 -3.45
C ASP A 166 -26.83 -1.71 -4.13
N GLU A 167 -26.54 -1.07 -5.28
CA GLU A 167 -27.48 -0.23 -6.04
C GLU A 167 -28.32 -1.04 -7.04
N VAL A 168 -27.95 -2.31 -7.30
CA VAL A 168 -28.54 -3.14 -8.36
C VAL A 168 -29.37 -4.28 -7.75
N GLU A 169 -30.45 -4.66 -8.40
CA GLU A 169 -31.25 -5.83 -8.06
C GLU A 169 -31.70 -6.58 -9.32
N SER A 170 -32.08 -7.84 -9.14
CA SER A 170 -32.64 -8.70 -10.17
C SER A 170 -33.76 -9.56 -9.60
N ASP A 171 -34.89 -9.66 -10.30
CA ASP A 171 -36.00 -10.53 -9.87
C ASP A 171 -35.83 -11.99 -10.33
N ASN A 172 -35.03 -12.21 -11.40
CA ASN A 172 -34.91 -13.53 -12.05
C ASN A 172 -33.46 -14.00 -12.27
N GLY A 173 -32.47 -13.23 -11.76
CA GLY A 173 -31.04 -13.49 -11.94
C GLY A 173 -30.51 -13.28 -13.37
N ARG A 174 -31.34 -12.74 -14.29
CA ARG A 174 -30.95 -12.47 -15.68
C ARG A 174 -31.10 -11.00 -16.05
N ASP A 175 -32.20 -10.38 -15.64
CA ASP A 175 -32.49 -8.98 -15.89
C ASP A 175 -32.16 -8.18 -14.64
N PHE A 176 -31.26 -7.23 -14.79
CA PHE A 176 -30.78 -6.38 -13.70
C PHE A 176 -31.26 -4.95 -13.93
N TYR A 177 -31.62 -4.27 -12.87
CA TYR A 177 -32.07 -2.89 -12.85
C TYR A 177 -31.62 -2.14 -11.60
N LEU A 178 -31.65 -0.83 -11.67
CA LEU A 178 -31.30 0.01 -10.54
C LEU A 178 -32.42 -0.01 -9.49
N LYS A 179 -32.11 -0.29 -8.23
CA LYS A 179 -33.07 -0.32 -7.11
C LYS A 179 -33.91 0.95 -7.01
N SER A 180 -33.27 2.12 -7.21
CA SER A 180 -33.94 3.42 -7.17
C SER A 180 -34.77 3.73 -8.41
N ASN A 181 -34.60 2.99 -9.52
CA ASN A 181 -35.31 3.19 -10.77
C ASN A 181 -35.39 1.90 -11.58
N LYS A 182 -36.40 1.10 -11.36
CA LYS A 182 -36.62 -0.20 -12.04
C LYS A 182 -36.76 -0.12 -13.57
N LYS A 183 -36.95 1.08 -14.15
CA LYS A 183 -36.95 1.26 -15.60
C LYS A 183 -35.55 1.33 -16.19
N LEU A 184 -34.53 1.60 -15.38
CA LEU A 184 -33.14 1.66 -15.83
C LEU A 184 -32.54 0.26 -15.80
N LYS A 185 -32.40 -0.32 -16.99
CA LYS A 185 -31.72 -1.61 -17.15
C LYS A 185 -30.23 -1.47 -16.92
N ILE A 186 -29.67 -2.47 -16.24
CA ILE A 186 -28.24 -2.54 -15.92
C ILE A 186 -27.65 -3.73 -16.65
N SER A 187 -26.57 -3.53 -17.36
CA SER A 187 -25.79 -4.57 -17.99
C SER A 187 -24.76 -5.11 -16.98
N VAL A 188 -24.72 -6.42 -16.82
CA VAL A 188 -23.71 -7.12 -16.02
C VAL A 188 -22.52 -7.40 -16.91
N GLY A 189 -21.37 -6.91 -16.52
CA GLY A 189 -20.09 -7.19 -17.17
C GLY A 189 -19.35 -8.35 -16.49
N PRO A 190 -18.18 -8.72 -17.03
CA PRO A 190 -17.39 -9.81 -16.47
C PRO A 190 -16.97 -9.53 -15.03
N SER A 191 -16.70 -10.60 -14.30
CA SER A 191 -16.07 -10.51 -12.99
C SER A 191 -14.62 -10.07 -13.17
N GLU A 192 -14.25 -8.98 -12.51
CA GLU A 192 -12.94 -8.36 -12.59
C GLU A 192 -12.45 -7.98 -11.18
N SER A 193 -11.15 -7.75 -11.04
CA SER A 193 -10.57 -7.27 -9.78
C SER A 193 -11.33 -6.06 -9.25
N MET A 194 -11.69 -6.10 -7.98
CA MET A 194 -12.44 -5.03 -7.32
C MET A 194 -11.72 -3.69 -7.39
N SER A 195 -12.40 -2.65 -7.80
CA SER A 195 -11.87 -1.29 -7.85
C SER A 195 -12.92 -0.23 -7.54
N LYS A 196 -12.50 0.85 -6.88
CA LYS A 196 -13.37 1.99 -6.57
C LYS A 196 -13.88 2.70 -7.84
N SER A 197 -13.10 2.71 -8.91
CA SER A 197 -13.45 3.34 -10.18
C SER A 197 -14.59 2.62 -10.90
N LYS A 198 -14.64 1.29 -10.81
CA LYS A 198 -15.70 0.44 -11.37
C LYS A 198 -16.85 0.20 -10.41
N LYS A 199 -16.71 0.63 -9.15
CA LYS A 199 -17.69 0.44 -8.07
C LYS A 199 -18.07 -1.02 -7.79
N ASN A 200 -17.26 -2.00 -8.21
CA ASN A 200 -17.51 -3.41 -7.98
C ASN A 200 -16.87 -3.93 -6.68
N THR A 201 -16.71 -3.06 -5.71
CA THR A 201 -16.14 -3.40 -4.40
C THR A 201 -17.20 -3.88 -3.42
N ILE A 202 -16.87 -4.89 -2.65
CA ILE A 202 -17.62 -5.34 -1.48
C ILE A 202 -16.95 -4.74 -0.24
N ASP A 203 -17.75 -4.17 0.65
CA ASP A 203 -17.28 -3.58 1.88
C ASP A 203 -17.03 -4.68 2.94
N PRO A 204 -15.75 -4.93 3.32
CA PRO A 204 -15.41 -5.96 4.30
C PRO A 204 -16.08 -5.72 5.67
N GLU A 205 -16.23 -4.46 6.09
CA GLU A 205 -16.83 -4.12 7.37
C GLU A 205 -18.31 -4.53 7.41
N LYS A 206 -19.06 -4.26 6.33
CA LYS A 206 -20.45 -4.71 6.22
C LYS A 206 -20.57 -6.24 6.27
N MET A 207 -19.65 -6.94 5.60
CA MET A 207 -19.66 -8.41 5.60
C MET A 207 -19.32 -8.97 6.97
N ILE A 208 -18.33 -8.42 7.65
CA ILE A 208 -17.96 -8.84 9.01
C ILE A 208 -19.10 -8.56 10.00
N ASN A 209 -19.73 -7.41 9.90
CA ASN A 209 -20.86 -7.07 10.78
C ASN A 209 -22.08 -7.98 10.56
N HIS A 210 -22.30 -8.45 9.32
CA HIS A 210 -23.45 -9.28 8.98
C HIS A 210 -23.21 -10.79 9.22
N TYR A 211 -22.04 -11.30 8.82
CA TYR A 211 -21.73 -12.73 8.81
C TYR A 211 -20.70 -13.15 9.87
N GLY A 212 -20.04 -12.20 10.52
CA GLY A 212 -18.90 -12.47 11.38
C GLY A 212 -17.58 -12.66 10.64
N ALA A 213 -16.48 -12.34 11.30
CA ALA A 213 -15.15 -12.42 10.72
C ALA A 213 -14.75 -13.84 10.30
N ASP A 214 -15.17 -14.86 11.07
CA ASP A 214 -14.80 -16.24 10.79
C ASP A 214 -15.44 -16.77 9.52
N ALA A 215 -16.70 -16.42 9.25
CA ALA A 215 -17.38 -16.80 8.02
C ALA A 215 -16.73 -16.13 6.79
N VAL A 216 -16.37 -14.86 6.89
CA VAL A 216 -15.65 -14.14 5.81
C VAL A 216 -14.29 -14.78 5.55
N ARG A 217 -13.52 -15.06 6.59
CA ARG A 217 -12.21 -15.72 6.47
C ARG A 217 -12.33 -17.13 5.88
N LEU A 218 -13.31 -17.89 6.34
CA LEU A 218 -13.56 -19.24 5.81
C LEU A 218 -13.88 -19.19 4.32
N PHE A 219 -14.79 -18.31 3.89
CA PHE A 219 -15.13 -18.14 2.48
C PHE A 219 -13.89 -17.82 1.63
N ILE A 220 -13.14 -16.80 2.01
CA ILE A 220 -11.94 -16.37 1.25
C ILE A 220 -10.89 -17.49 1.15
N LEU A 221 -10.71 -18.30 2.21
CA LEU A 221 -9.65 -19.31 2.23
C LEU A 221 -10.07 -20.67 1.67
N SER A 222 -11.36 -20.94 1.53
CA SER A 222 -11.88 -22.26 1.10
C SER A 222 -12.43 -22.30 -0.31
N ASP A 223 -12.72 -21.13 -0.92
CA ASP A 223 -13.39 -21.08 -2.23
C ASP A 223 -12.45 -21.54 -3.36
N SER A 224 -11.23 -21.08 -3.35
CA SER A 224 -10.25 -21.36 -4.43
C SER A 224 -8.85 -21.54 -3.84
N PRO A 225 -7.93 -22.22 -4.57
CA PRO A 225 -6.51 -22.15 -4.24
C PRO A 225 -6.06 -20.70 -4.13
N PRO A 226 -5.27 -20.34 -3.10
CA PRO A 226 -4.97 -18.94 -2.80
C PRO A 226 -4.22 -18.20 -3.90
N GLU A 227 -3.59 -18.90 -4.85
CA GLU A 227 -2.93 -18.32 -6.02
C GLU A 227 -3.89 -17.90 -7.14
N LYS A 228 -5.15 -18.38 -7.08
CA LYS A 228 -6.16 -18.08 -8.08
C LYS A 228 -7.04 -16.93 -7.63
N ASP A 229 -7.62 -16.25 -8.61
CA ASP A 229 -8.62 -15.23 -8.35
C ASP A 229 -9.87 -15.86 -7.73
N ILE A 230 -10.40 -15.20 -6.71
CA ILE A 230 -11.62 -15.59 -6.00
C ILE A 230 -12.78 -14.80 -6.62
N GLN A 231 -13.79 -15.52 -7.06
CA GLN A 231 -15.03 -14.89 -7.50
C GLN A 231 -15.92 -14.65 -6.29
N TRP A 232 -16.24 -13.39 -5.99
CA TRP A 232 -17.16 -13.09 -4.91
C TRP A 232 -18.53 -13.71 -5.17
N SER A 233 -19.06 -14.37 -4.18
CA SER A 233 -20.38 -15.04 -4.23
C SER A 233 -21.11 -14.86 -2.92
N ASP A 234 -22.26 -14.18 -2.97
CA ASP A 234 -23.13 -14.05 -1.79
C ASP A 234 -23.63 -15.42 -1.29
N GLN A 235 -23.89 -16.34 -2.22
CA GLN A 235 -24.26 -17.71 -1.87
C GLN A 235 -23.12 -18.47 -1.18
N GLY A 236 -21.88 -18.23 -1.60
CA GLY A 236 -20.68 -18.77 -0.94
C GLY A 236 -20.53 -18.23 0.48
N MET A 237 -20.74 -16.93 0.67
CA MET A 237 -20.74 -16.30 1.99
C MET A 237 -21.82 -16.88 2.91
N ILE A 238 -23.06 -17.02 2.43
CA ILE A 238 -24.16 -17.62 3.19
C ILE A 238 -23.83 -19.06 3.58
N SER A 239 -23.20 -19.82 2.69
CA SER A 239 -22.81 -21.21 2.94
C SER A 239 -21.73 -21.30 4.01
N ALA A 240 -20.71 -20.44 3.95
CA ALA A 240 -19.66 -20.33 4.96
C ALA A 240 -20.25 -19.96 6.33
N TYR A 241 -21.14 -18.98 6.37
CA TYR A 241 -21.83 -18.57 7.60
C TYR A 241 -22.63 -19.71 8.23
N LYS A 242 -23.45 -20.41 7.42
CA LYS A 242 -24.22 -21.58 7.90
C LYS A 242 -23.31 -22.70 8.42
N PHE A 243 -22.15 -22.88 7.79
CA PHE A 243 -21.17 -23.87 8.26
C PHE A 243 -20.63 -23.50 9.64
N ILE A 244 -20.20 -22.24 9.82
CA ILE A 244 -19.70 -21.74 11.12
C ILE A 244 -20.78 -21.92 12.20
N GLN A 245 -22.03 -21.54 11.91
CA GLN A 245 -23.15 -21.72 12.88
C GLN A 245 -23.43 -23.17 13.29
N LYS A 246 -23.04 -24.15 12.46
CA LYS A 246 -23.15 -25.56 12.80
C LYS A 246 -22.03 -26.10 13.67
N LEU A 247 -20.88 -25.39 13.69
CA LEU A 247 -19.75 -25.78 14.53
C LEU A 247 -19.93 -25.34 15.99
N PHE A 248 -20.70 -24.29 16.21
CA PHE A 248 -21.02 -23.72 17.53
C PHE A 248 -22.48 -24.00 17.89
#